data_0796491331fe7d2c402e4caca3121e4c
#
_entry.id   0796491331fe7d2c402e4caca3121e4c
#
_cell.length_a   1.000
_cell.length_b   1.000
_cell.length_c   1.000
_cell.angle_alpha   90.00
_cell.angle_beta   90.00
_cell.angle_gamma   90.00
#
_symmetry.space_group_name_H-M   'P 1'
#
loop_
_entity.id
_entity.type
_entity.pdbx_description
1 polymer ?
#
loop_
_entity_poly.entity_id
_entity_poly.type
_entity_poly.pdbx_seq_one_letter_code
_entity_poly.pdbx_strand_id
1 'polypeptide(L)'
;MANLVLDLELSGIEPGWHEIIQLGAALYDKEWNLKSTYISNVYPENRESFSLSSQKIHQLSLEELEDAPILHEVLEDFEEWLTKYLKHKSLRSLNICGQSVMYDIVFLKAAYRQEKKEWPFSNMLIDLHNIAFYLFEVLAKNGIKTPRSLSLNAIADFFDLKREGLEHNALEDALITGECLRECMNYTNILKLKA
;
A
#
# COMPACT_ATOMS: atom_id res chain seq x y z
N MET A 1 5.91 -15.20 8.10
CA MET A 1 6.35 -14.25 7.05
C MET A 1 6.08 -12.86 7.58
N ALA A 2 6.84 -11.85 7.16
CA ALA A 2 6.49 -10.45 7.45
C ALA A 2 5.56 -9.92 6.34
N ASN A 3 4.79 -8.91 6.68
CA ASN A 3 3.83 -8.28 5.79
C ASN A 3 4.33 -6.89 5.43
N LEU A 4 4.49 -6.63 4.15
CA LEU A 4 4.84 -5.31 3.60
C LEU A 4 3.56 -4.69 3.04
N VAL A 5 3.01 -3.74 3.74
CA VAL A 5 1.88 -2.94 3.26
C VAL A 5 2.44 -1.76 2.50
N LEU A 6 1.99 -1.55 1.27
CA LEU A 6 2.44 -0.45 0.44
C LEU A 6 1.26 0.26 -0.21
N ASP A 7 1.49 1.51 -0.53
CA ASP A 7 0.62 2.38 -1.29
C ASP A 7 1.47 3.34 -2.13
N LEU A 8 0.97 3.75 -3.29
CA LEU A 8 1.67 4.61 -4.23
C LEU A 8 0.82 5.83 -4.59
N GLU A 9 1.43 7.01 -4.57
CA GLU A 9 0.86 8.13 -5.30
C GLU A 9 1.41 8.14 -6.74
N LEU A 10 0.52 8.39 -7.69
CA LEU A 10 0.80 8.23 -9.11
C LEU A 10 0.50 9.51 -9.88
N SER A 11 1.32 9.85 -10.86
CA SER A 11 1.07 10.98 -11.76
C SER A 11 -0.17 10.79 -12.65
N GLY A 12 -0.71 9.58 -12.73
CA GLY A 12 -1.92 9.22 -13.48
C GLY A 12 -2.22 7.72 -13.44
N ILE A 13 -3.04 7.21 -14.36
CA ILE A 13 -3.63 5.87 -14.29
C ILE A 13 -3.04 4.82 -15.24
N GLU A 14 -2.12 5.18 -16.15
CA GLU A 14 -1.57 4.29 -17.19
C GLU A 14 -0.12 3.91 -16.86
N PRO A 15 0.17 2.66 -16.42
CA PRO A 15 1.52 2.22 -16.13
C PRO A 15 2.42 2.27 -17.37
N GLY A 16 3.62 2.84 -17.22
CA GLY A 16 4.58 3.02 -18.29
C GLY A 16 4.44 4.33 -19.09
N TRP A 17 3.33 5.06 -18.90
CA TRP A 17 3.17 6.44 -19.34
C TRP A 17 3.16 7.39 -18.12
N HIS A 18 2.38 7.04 -17.10
CA HIS A 18 2.40 7.74 -15.82
C HIS A 18 3.39 7.06 -14.87
N GLU A 19 3.83 7.81 -13.87
CA GLU A 19 4.94 7.46 -13.00
C GLU A 19 4.51 7.41 -11.55
N ILE A 20 5.29 6.68 -10.74
CA ILE A 20 5.23 6.75 -9.28
C ILE A 20 5.84 8.10 -8.88
N ILE A 21 5.12 8.88 -8.06
CA ILE A 21 5.57 10.16 -7.54
C ILE A 21 5.75 10.15 -6.02
N GLN A 22 5.18 9.17 -5.33
CA GLN A 22 5.49 8.88 -3.94
C GLN A 22 5.32 7.39 -3.67
N LEU A 23 6.21 6.82 -2.86
CA LEU A 23 6.15 5.46 -2.38
C LEU A 23 6.07 5.47 -0.86
N GLY A 24 4.97 4.95 -0.32
CA GLY A 24 4.75 4.74 1.10
C GLY A 24 4.69 3.26 1.44
N ALA A 25 5.34 2.86 2.53
CA ALA A 25 5.29 1.47 2.96
C ALA A 25 5.41 1.32 4.47
N ALA A 26 4.75 0.29 4.99
CA ALA A 26 4.80 -0.10 6.40
C ALA A 26 5.11 -1.59 6.52
N LEU A 27 6.15 -1.92 7.27
CA LEU A 27 6.57 -3.31 7.49
C LEU A 27 6.01 -3.80 8.83
N TYR A 28 5.25 -4.90 8.77
CA TYR A 28 4.67 -5.57 9.93
C TYR A 28 5.27 -6.96 10.11
N ASP A 29 5.31 -7.44 11.36
CA ASP A 29 5.60 -8.85 11.61
C ASP A 29 4.39 -9.75 11.29
N LYS A 30 4.52 -11.05 11.52
CA LYS A 30 3.44 -12.01 11.26
C LYS A 30 2.22 -11.85 12.18
N GLU A 31 2.39 -11.18 13.31
CA GLU A 31 1.34 -10.82 14.27
C GLU A 31 0.75 -9.42 14.02
N TRP A 32 1.08 -8.77 12.90
CA TRP A 32 0.66 -7.42 12.53
C TRP A 32 1.13 -6.33 13.50
N ASN A 33 2.29 -6.51 14.17
CA ASN A 33 2.93 -5.40 14.88
C ASN A 33 3.81 -4.61 13.92
N LEU A 34 3.63 -3.29 13.86
CA LEU A 34 4.45 -2.39 13.05
C LEU A 34 5.92 -2.45 13.48
N LYS A 35 6.83 -2.60 12.54
CA LYS A 35 8.29 -2.67 12.76
C LYS A 35 9.02 -1.46 12.23
N SER A 36 8.61 -0.97 11.09
CA SER A 36 9.25 0.18 10.44
C SER A 36 8.35 0.75 9.36
N THR A 37 8.62 1.98 8.98
CA THR A 37 7.95 2.68 7.90
C THR A 37 8.96 3.22 6.89
N TYR A 38 8.50 3.45 5.68
CA TYR A 38 9.26 4.07 4.60
C TYR A 38 8.36 5.04 3.85
N ILE A 39 8.88 6.19 3.50
CA ILE A 39 8.25 7.12 2.58
C ILE A 39 9.33 7.82 1.76
N SER A 40 9.11 7.94 0.47
CA SER A 40 9.93 8.77 -0.42
C SER A 40 9.05 9.38 -1.51
N ASN A 41 9.25 10.65 -1.78
CA ASN A 41 8.83 11.26 -3.02
C ASN A 41 9.72 10.75 -4.16
N VAL A 42 9.23 10.81 -5.39
CA VAL A 42 9.97 10.43 -6.60
C VAL A 42 9.88 11.58 -7.58
N TYR A 43 11.04 12.01 -8.13
CA TYR A 43 11.08 13.00 -9.19
C TYR A 43 10.43 12.45 -10.47
N PRO A 44 9.40 13.13 -11.04
CA PRO A 44 8.75 12.67 -12.25
C PRO A 44 9.59 13.06 -13.48
N GLU A 45 10.14 12.08 -14.17
CA GLU A 45 10.93 12.30 -15.39
C GLU A 45 10.05 12.70 -16.59
N ASN A 46 8.82 12.17 -16.65
CA ASN A 46 7.84 12.51 -17.69
C ASN A 46 6.83 13.55 -17.17
N ARG A 47 7.24 14.81 -17.11
CA ARG A 47 6.40 15.91 -16.61
C ARG A 47 5.13 16.14 -17.46
N GLU A 48 5.16 15.75 -18.75
CA GLU A 48 4.00 15.88 -19.64
C GLU A 48 2.87 14.90 -19.28
N SER A 49 3.19 13.77 -18.63
CA SER A 49 2.22 12.78 -18.18
C SER A 49 1.53 13.18 -16.87
N PHE A 50 1.96 14.24 -16.20
CA PHE A 50 1.45 14.63 -14.88
C PHE A 50 0.00 15.08 -14.94
N SER A 51 -0.91 14.26 -14.42
CA SER A 51 -2.35 14.44 -14.52
C SER A 51 -2.88 15.39 -13.45
N LEU A 52 -3.55 16.47 -13.89
CA LEU A 52 -4.25 17.39 -12.96
C LEU A 52 -5.36 16.70 -12.15
N SER A 53 -5.96 15.61 -12.66
CA SER A 53 -6.96 14.84 -11.91
C SER A 53 -6.33 14.04 -10.77
N SER A 54 -5.16 13.45 -10.98
CA SER A 54 -4.40 12.75 -9.95
C SER A 54 -3.86 13.73 -8.91
N GLN A 55 -3.34 14.88 -9.35
CA GLN A 55 -2.87 15.94 -8.45
C GLN A 55 -3.94 16.40 -7.44
N LYS A 56 -5.20 16.47 -7.85
CA LYS A 56 -6.30 16.82 -6.94
C LYS A 56 -6.53 15.78 -5.84
N ILE A 57 -6.06 14.56 -6.01
CA ILE A 57 -6.20 13.47 -5.05
C ILE A 57 -5.03 13.51 -4.06
N HIS A 58 -3.80 13.40 -4.56
CA HIS A 58 -2.59 13.32 -3.73
C HIS A 58 -2.02 14.69 -3.32
N GLN A 59 -2.48 15.79 -3.94
CA GLN A 59 -2.09 17.19 -3.68
C GLN A 59 -0.61 17.54 -3.89
N LEU A 60 0.23 16.60 -4.29
CA LEU A 60 1.64 16.86 -4.61
C LEU A 60 1.74 17.66 -5.92
N SER A 61 2.51 18.72 -5.92
CA SER A 61 2.80 19.53 -7.10
C SER A 61 4.15 19.16 -7.72
N LEU A 62 4.33 19.49 -9.00
CA LEU A 62 5.63 19.32 -9.67
C LEU A 62 6.75 20.13 -8.98
N GLU A 63 6.42 21.26 -8.38
CA GLU A 63 7.36 22.11 -7.65
C GLU A 63 7.88 21.41 -6.38
N GLU A 64 6.99 20.77 -5.63
CA GLU A 64 7.35 19.99 -4.43
C GLU A 64 8.18 18.75 -4.75
N LEU A 65 8.08 18.23 -5.97
CA LEU A 65 8.81 17.05 -6.43
C LEU A 65 10.13 17.40 -7.15
N GLU A 66 10.46 18.69 -7.34
CA GLU A 66 11.62 19.13 -8.11
C GLU A 66 12.96 18.62 -7.52
N ASP A 67 13.06 18.60 -6.19
CA ASP A 67 14.26 18.16 -5.47
C ASP A 67 14.14 16.69 -4.96
N ALA A 68 13.11 15.96 -5.39
CA ALA A 68 12.95 14.55 -5.00
C ALA A 68 13.99 13.65 -5.70
N PRO A 69 14.39 12.54 -5.07
CA PRO A 69 15.28 11.57 -5.69
C PRO A 69 14.63 10.94 -6.93
N ILE A 70 15.45 10.53 -7.89
CA ILE A 70 14.98 9.82 -9.08
C ILE A 70 14.52 8.40 -8.73
N LEU A 71 13.71 7.82 -9.61
CA LEU A 71 13.11 6.49 -9.39
C LEU A 71 14.16 5.42 -9.03
N HIS A 72 15.31 5.41 -9.71
CA HIS A 72 16.38 4.44 -9.46
C HIS A 72 16.87 4.47 -8.01
N GLU A 73 17.13 5.66 -7.50
CA GLU A 73 17.61 5.87 -6.11
C GLU A 73 16.57 5.45 -5.09
N VAL A 74 15.30 5.78 -5.35
CA VAL A 74 14.18 5.38 -4.47
C VAL A 74 14.03 3.87 -4.40
N LEU A 75 14.13 3.16 -5.52
CA LEU A 75 14.03 1.70 -5.54
C LEU A 75 15.21 1.03 -4.80
N GLU A 76 16.42 1.57 -4.94
CA GLU A 76 17.60 1.06 -4.21
C GLU A 76 17.48 1.28 -2.70
N ASP A 77 17.11 2.49 -2.29
CA ASP A 77 16.92 2.82 -0.87
C ASP A 77 15.77 2.02 -0.24
N PHE A 78 14.68 1.81 -0.98
CA PHE A 78 13.57 0.97 -0.56
C PHE A 78 13.99 -0.49 -0.34
N GLU A 79 14.75 -1.08 -1.26
CA GLU A 79 15.28 -2.44 -1.11
C GLU A 79 16.27 -2.53 0.06
N GLU A 80 17.13 -1.50 0.24
CA GLU A 80 18.08 -1.43 1.35
C GLU A 80 17.34 -1.34 2.69
N TRP A 81 16.32 -0.46 2.78
CA TRP A 81 15.47 -0.35 3.97
C TRP A 81 14.86 -1.70 4.34
N LEU A 82 14.27 -2.43 3.41
CA LEU A 82 13.68 -3.75 3.67
C LEU A 82 14.73 -4.76 4.14
N THR A 83 15.90 -4.77 3.51
CA THR A 83 16.99 -5.71 3.82
C THR A 83 17.49 -5.54 5.24
N LYS A 84 17.52 -4.33 5.81
CA LYS A 84 17.88 -4.07 7.21
C LYS A 84 17.00 -4.83 8.21
N TYR A 85 15.72 -5.05 7.89
CA TYR A 85 14.77 -5.73 8.79
C TYR A 85 14.62 -7.22 8.52
N LEU A 86 14.96 -7.69 7.34
CA LEU A 86 14.75 -9.08 6.97
C LEU A 86 15.83 -10.05 7.48
N LYS A 87 16.95 -9.57 8.04
CA LYS A 87 18.01 -10.39 8.65
C LYS A 87 18.38 -11.61 7.78
N HIS A 88 18.83 -11.38 6.56
CA HIS A 88 19.24 -12.43 5.59
C HIS A 88 18.10 -13.20 4.89
N LYS A 89 16.84 -12.84 5.08
CA LYS A 89 15.74 -13.39 4.29
C LYS A 89 15.60 -12.64 2.97
N SER A 90 15.27 -13.37 1.92
CA SER A 90 14.96 -12.77 0.62
C SER A 90 13.72 -11.89 0.69
N LEU A 91 13.67 -10.81 -0.09
CA LEU A 91 12.46 -9.99 -0.31
C LEU A 91 11.27 -10.83 -0.80
N ARG A 92 11.52 -11.95 -1.48
CA ARG A 92 10.49 -12.94 -1.87
C ARG A 92 9.78 -13.59 -0.69
N SER A 93 10.31 -13.47 0.53
CA SER A 93 9.66 -13.98 1.74
C SER A 93 8.62 -13.04 2.33
N LEU A 94 8.44 -11.84 1.76
CA LEU A 94 7.41 -10.88 2.18
C LEU A 94 6.05 -11.21 1.55
N ASN A 95 4.98 -11.05 2.33
CA ASN A 95 3.65 -10.88 1.77
C ASN A 95 3.51 -9.42 1.37
N ILE A 96 3.11 -9.16 0.15
CA ILE A 96 2.78 -7.80 -0.31
C ILE A 96 1.31 -7.53 -0.03
N CYS A 97 1.04 -6.45 0.69
CA CYS A 97 -0.30 -6.10 1.13
C CYS A 97 -0.64 -4.68 0.67
N GLY A 98 -1.92 -4.37 0.50
CA GLY A 98 -2.40 -3.03 0.19
C GLY A 98 -3.91 -3.00 -0.02
N GLN A 99 -4.44 -1.82 -0.31
CA GLN A 99 -5.84 -1.62 -0.68
C GLN A 99 -5.96 -1.63 -2.21
N SER A 100 -6.60 -2.64 -2.80
CA SER A 100 -6.62 -2.85 -4.26
C SER A 100 -5.20 -2.92 -4.84
N VAL A 101 -4.30 -3.55 -4.12
CA VAL A 101 -2.85 -3.54 -4.27
C VAL A 101 -2.34 -3.98 -5.66
N MET A 102 -3.19 -4.57 -6.48
CA MET A 102 -2.83 -4.94 -7.85
C MET A 102 -2.43 -3.72 -8.68
N TYR A 103 -3.07 -2.57 -8.46
CA TYR A 103 -2.74 -1.34 -9.17
C TYR A 103 -1.31 -0.89 -8.83
N ASP A 104 -0.97 -0.85 -7.55
CA ASP A 104 0.38 -0.49 -7.08
C ASP A 104 1.44 -1.43 -7.65
N ILE A 105 1.16 -2.74 -7.62
CA ILE A 105 2.08 -3.75 -8.12
C ILE A 105 2.32 -3.62 -9.63
N VAL A 106 1.32 -3.24 -10.41
CA VAL A 106 1.50 -3.03 -11.85
C VAL A 106 2.42 -1.85 -12.13
N PHE A 107 2.23 -0.73 -11.41
CA PHE A 107 3.13 0.44 -11.50
C PHE A 107 4.53 0.12 -11.00
N LEU A 108 4.65 -0.52 -9.85
CA LEU A 108 5.95 -0.87 -9.28
C LEU A 108 6.72 -1.84 -10.19
N LYS A 109 6.06 -2.84 -10.79
CA LYS A 109 6.68 -3.72 -11.80
C LYS A 109 7.07 -2.97 -13.07
N ALA A 110 6.31 -1.94 -13.48
CA ALA A 110 6.69 -1.09 -14.61
C ALA A 110 7.95 -0.29 -14.27
N ALA A 111 8.01 0.30 -13.07
CA ALA A 111 9.17 1.02 -12.55
C ALA A 111 10.44 0.14 -12.51
N TYR A 112 10.35 -1.08 -11.97
CA TYR A 112 11.48 -2.02 -11.98
C TYR A 112 11.97 -2.36 -13.40
N ARG A 113 11.05 -2.53 -14.35
CA ARG A 113 11.42 -2.79 -15.76
C ARG A 113 12.06 -1.59 -16.42
N GLN A 114 11.58 -0.36 -16.15
CA GLN A 114 12.16 0.88 -16.63
C GLN A 114 13.61 1.01 -16.19
N GLU A 115 13.88 0.71 -14.92
CA GLU A 115 15.21 0.74 -14.31
C GLU A 115 16.06 -0.51 -14.63
N LYS A 116 15.58 -1.42 -15.48
CA LYS A 116 16.25 -2.69 -15.84
C LYS A 116 16.61 -3.55 -14.63
N LYS A 117 15.83 -3.43 -13.56
CA LYS A 117 15.95 -4.23 -12.32
C LYS A 117 15.04 -5.45 -12.40
N GLU A 118 15.50 -6.57 -11.85
CA GLU A 118 14.65 -7.76 -11.67
C GLU A 118 13.64 -7.53 -10.55
N TRP A 119 12.41 -8.09 -10.71
CA TRP A 119 11.40 -8.06 -9.67
C TRP A 119 11.83 -8.91 -8.45
N PRO A 120 12.12 -8.29 -7.29
CA PRO A 120 12.71 -9.00 -6.16
C PRO A 120 11.66 -9.65 -5.23
N PHE A 121 10.38 -9.29 -5.38
CA PHE A 121 9.32 -9.68 -4.44
C PHE A 121 8.57 -10.93 -4.85
N SER A 122 7.73 -11.44 -3.92
CA SER A 122 6.72 -12.46 -4.20
C SER A 122 5.64 -11.92 -5.13
N ASN A 123 4.95 -12.84 -5.83
CA ASN A 123 3.71 -12.52 -6.54
C ASN A 123 2.45 -12.82 -5.70
N MET A 124 2.63 -13.25 -4.44
CA MET A 124 1.51 -13.48 -3.52
C MET A 124 1.09 -12.15 -2.88
N LEU A 125 -0.17 -11.78 -3.08
CA LEU A 125 -0.74 -10.52 -2.62
C LEU A 125 -1.80 -10.79 -1.54
N ILE A 126 -1.85 -9.89 -0.55
CA ILE A 126 -2.91 -9.82 0.45
C ILE A 126 -3.63 -8.49 0.23
N ASP A 127 -4.82 -8.55 -0.33
CA ASP A 127 -5.59 -7.37 -0.71
C ASP A 127 -6.69 -7.10 0.32
N LEU A 128 -6.65 -5.91 0.95
CA LEU A 128 -7.63 -5.50 1.95
C LEU A 128 -9.04 -5.46 1.37
N HIS A 129 -9.22 -5.00 0.12
CA HIS A 129 -10.52 -4.95 -0.53
C HIS A 129 -11.20 -6.33 -0.53
N ASN A 130 -10.46 -7.36 -0.91
CA ASN A 130 -10.99 -8.73 -1.00
C ASN A 130 -11.26 -9.34 0.38
N ILE A 131 -10.39 -9.07 1.35
CA ILE A 131 -10.55 -9.57 2.73
C ILE A 131 -11.74 -8.89 3.40
N ALA A 132 -11.86 -7.56 3.28
CA ALA A 132 -12.97 -6.81 3.83
C ALA A 132 -14.30 -7.19 3.18
N PHE A 133 -14.33 -7.40 1.86
CA PHE A 133 -15.52 -7.91 1.16
C PHE A 133 -16.01 -9.21 1.79
N TYR A 134 -15.12 -10.19 1.92
CA TYR A 134 -15.50 -11.48 2.49
C TYR A 134 -15.96 -11.35 3.96
N LEU A 135 -15.21 -10.59 4.77
CA LEU A 135 -15.55 -10.38 6.17
C LEU A 135 -16.92 -9.71 6.32
N PHE A 136 -17.19 -8.65 5.55
CA PHE A 136 -18.46 -7.92 5.64
C PHE A 136 -19.65 -8.74 5.18
N GLU A 137 -19.50 -9.61 4.18
CA GLU A 137 -20.52 -10.59 3.81
C GLU A 137 -20.83 -11.56 4.96
N VAL A 138 -19.82 -12.05 5.65
CA VAL A 138 -20.01 -12.93 6.83
C VAL A 138 -20.71 -12.18 7.94
N LEU A 139 -20.28 -10.96 8.27
CA LEU A 139 -20.85 -10.14 9.33
C LEU A 139 -22.32 -9.78 9.03
N ALA A 140 -22.62 -9.37 7.80
CA ALA A 140 -23.98 -9.02 7.39
C ALA A 140 -24.94 -10.21 7.51
N LYS A 141 -24.51 -11.43 7.13
CA LYS A 141 -25.29 -12.66 7.32
C LYS A 141 -25.52 -13.01 8.80
N ASN A 142 -24.72 -12.45 9.70
CA ASN A 142 -24.88 -12.59 11.16
C ASN A 142 -25.58 -11.39 11.82
N GLY A 143 -26.21 -10.51 11.02
CA GLY A 143 -27.01 -9.39 11.48
C GLY A 143 -26.21 -8.16 11.92
N ILE A 144 -24.91 -8.11 11.60
CA ILE A 144 -24.05 -6.95 11.87
C ILE A 144 -24.14 -6.00 10.67
N LYS A 145 -24.40 -4.72 10.96
CA LYS A 145 -24.44 -3.68 9.92
C LYS A 145 -23.02 -3.42 9.40
N THR A 146 -22.84 -3.57 8.10
CA THR A 146 -21.57 -3.33 7.41
C THR A 146 -21.64 -2.12 6.47
N PRO A 147 -20.49 -1.52 6.07
CA PRO A 147 -20.47 -0.45 5.10
C PRO A 147 -20.99 -0.92 3.72
N ARG A 148 -21.52 0.01 2.95
CA ARG A 148 -21.88 -0.25 1.54
C ARG A 148 -20.71 -0.12 0.58
N SER A 149 -19.70 0.65 0.97
CA SER A 149 -18.48 0.90 0.20
C SER A 149 -17.33 0.08 0.79
N LEU A 150 -16.41 -0.33 -0.07
CA LEU A 150 -15.14 -0.97 0.29
C LEU A 150 -13.95 -0.03 0.04
N SER A 151 -14.20 1.29 0.00
CA SER A 151 -13.09 2.26 0.01
C SER A 151 -12.33 2.17 1.33
N LEU A 152 -11.04 2.52 1.30
CA LEU A 152 -10.19 2.49 2.50
C LEU A 152 -10.83 3.25 3.67
N ASN A 153 -11.37 4.44 3.42
CA ASN A 153 -12.05 5.24 4.44
C ASN A 153 -13.27 4.51 5.02
N ALA A 154 -14.11 3.86 4.20
CA ALA A 154 -15.29 3.17 4.69
C ALA A 154 -14.93 1.91 5.51
N ILE A 155 -13.83 1.23 5.18
CA ILE A 155 -13.32 0.10 5.96
C ILE A 155 -12.72 0.60 7.28
N ALA A 156 -11.92 1.67 7.24
CA ALA A 156 -11.33 2.27 8.44
C ALA A 156 -12.41 2.79 9.42
N ASP A 157 -13.42 3.50 8.91
CA ASP A 157 -14.55 3.97 9.70
C ASP A 157 -15.32 2.82 10.39
N PHE A 158 -15.45 1.68 9.72
CA PHE A 158 -16.10 0.50 10.32
C PHE A 158 -15.33 -0.04 11.53
N PHE A 159 -14.02 0.09 11.53
CA PHE A 159 -13.15 -0.32 12.64
C PHE A 159 -12.83 0.81 13.63
N ASP A 160 -13.51 1.98 13.52
CA ASP A 160 -13.22 3.19 14.31
C ASP A 160 -11.74 3.67 14.20
N LEU A 161 -11.09 3.36 13.09
CA LEU A 161 -9.73 3.81 12.80
C LEU A 161 -9.77 5.19 12.13
N LYS A 162 -8.89 6.07 12.60
CA LYS A 162 -8.78 7.45 12.08
C LYS A 162 -7.40 7.67 11.51
N ARG A 163 -7.33 8.42 10.41
CA ARG A 163 -6.08 8.97 9.90
C ARG A 163 -5.56 10.02 10.89
N GLU A 164 -4.24 10.08 11.08
CA GLU A 164 -3.61 11.09 11.93
C GLU A 164 -3.43 12.42 11.18
N GLY A 165 -3.34 12.39 9.83
CA GLY A 165 -3.17 13.55 8.94
C GLY A 165 -4.45 13.99 8.24
N LEU A 166 -4.42 15.21 7.70
CA LEU A 166 -5.50 15.79 6.87
C LEU A 166 -5.32 15.53 5.38
N GLU A 167 -4.09 15.18 4.96
CA GLU A 167 -3.71 15.02 3.56
C GLU A 167 -3.51 13.54 3.22
N HIS A 168 -3.91 13.15 2.01
CA HIS A 168 -3.61 11.84 1.48
C HIS A 168 -2.12 11.75 1.16
N ASN A 169 -1.41 10.82 1.78
CA ASN A 169 -0.06 10.46 1.39
C ASN A 169 0.10 8.93 1.47
N ALA A 170 0.97 8.41 0.63
CA ALA A 170 1.16 6.97 0.47
C ALA A 170 1.52 6.25 1.79
N LEU A 171 2.25 6.88 2.71
CA LEU A 171 2.58 6.24 3.99
C LEU A 171 1.36 6.14 4.91
N GLU A 172 0.56 7.20 5.02
CA GLU A 172 -0.65 7.15 5.86
C GLU A 172 -1.65 6.13 5.33
N ASP A 173 -1.79 6.02 3.99
CA ASP A 173 -2.66 5.04 3.38
C ASP A 173 -2.15 3.61 3.57
N ALA A 174 -0.84 3.39 3.51
CA ALA A 174 -0.23 2.11 3.87
C ALA A 174 -0.42 1.77 5.35
N LEU A 175 -0.28 2.73 6.27
CA LEU A 175 -0.47 2.51 7.71
C LEU A 175 -1.93 2.16 8.04
N ILE A 176 -2.90 2.96 7.58
CA ILE A 176 -4.32 2.69 7.84
C ILE A 176 -4.77 1.37 7.19
N THR A 177 -4.22 1.02 6.02
CA THR A 177 -4.45 -0.27 5.37
C THR A 177 -3.93 -1.42 6.23
N GLY A 178 -2.73 -1.28 6.81
CA GLY A 178 -2.14 -2.27 7.71
C GLY A 178 -2.99 -2.48 8.97
N GLU A 179 -3.47 -1.40 9.57
CA GLU A 179 -4.36 -1.47 10.73
C GLU A 179 -5.71 -2.13 10.38
N CYS A 180 -6.31 -1.78 9.24
CA CYS A 180 -7.52 -2.43 8.75
C CYS A 180 -7.32 -3.93 8.53
N LEU A 181 -6.19 -4.34 7.94
CA LEU A 181 -5.84 -5.76 7.79
C LEU A 181 -5.69 -6.45 9.14
N ARG A 182 -5.04 -5.82 10.11
CA ARG A 182 -4.93 -6.34 11.47
C ARG A 182 -6.30 -6.56 12.10
N GLU A 183 -7.20 -5.59 11.99
CA GLU A 183 -8.56 -5.72 12.52
C GLU A 183 -9.34 -6.82 11.79
N CYS A 184 -9.26 -6.94 10.47
CA CYS A 184 -9.85 -8.05 9.74
C CYS A 184 -9.35 -9.41 10.25
N MET A 185 -8.04 -9.54 10.52
CA MET A 185 -7.46 -10.78 11.05
C MET A 185 -7.91 -11.06 12.49
N ASN A 186 -8.11 -10.02 13.31
CA ASN A 186 -8.61 -10.16 14.67
C ASN A 186 -10.01 -10.80 14.71
N TYR A 187 -10.86 -10.54 13.73
CA TYR A 187 -12.17 -11.19 13.62
C TYR A 187 -12.08 -12.70 13.47
N THR A 188 -10.99 -13.25 12.95
CA THR A 188 -10.81 -14.70 12.88
C THR A 188 -10.75 -15.37 14.25
N ASN A 189 -10.36 -14.62 15.30
CA ASN A 189 -10.32 -15.09 16.69
C ASN A 189 -11.71 -15.12 17.33
N ILE A 190 -12.66 -14.35 16.81
CA ILE A 190 -14.03 -14.21 17.32
C ILE A 190 -14.97 -15.19 16.62
N LEU A 191 -14.71 -15.50 15.36
CA LEU A 191 -15.50 -16.45 14.58
C LEU A 191 -15.29 -17.87 15.08
N LYS A 192 -16.23 -18.36 15.89
CA LYS A 192 -16.27 -19.75 16.33
C LYS A 192 -16.99 -20.58 15.27
N LEU A 193 -16.31 -21.57 14.71
CA LEU A 193 -16.96 -22.58 13.90
C LEU A 193 -17.94 -23.34 14.81
N LYS A 194 -19.21 -23.42 14.41
CA LYS A 194 -20.13 -24.39 15.03
C LYS A 194 -19.65 -25.77 14.57
N ALA A 195 -19.19 -26.57 15.51
CA ALA A 195 -18.90 -27.98 15.29
C ALA A 195 -20.19 -28.74 14.99
#